data_270850732d3a764b43505477a1780464
#
_entry.id   270850732d3a764b43505477a1780464
#
_cell.length_a   1.000
_cell.length_b   1.000
_cell.length_c   1.000
_cell.angle_alpha   90.00
_cell.angle_beta   90.00
_cell.angle_gamma   90.00
#
_symmetry.space_group_name_H-M   'P 1'
#
loop_
_entity.id
_entity.type
_entity.pdbx_description
1 polymer ?
#
loop_
_entity_poly.entity_id
_entity_poly.type
_entity_poly.pdbx_seq_one_letter_code
_entity_poly.pdbx_strand_id
1 'polypeptide(L)'
;SFQEVKSNFINQLDFLSFFEAEIVGGAETGNSIHGNYNISLSKRKPATDDIWKKLTNGLNELGKIALNEYGIKLSYHHHAGTMVESMVEVDRLLNETDEKYVNLNYDCGHFYIVGQDPVHAIKKYISRTSHIHFKDVRNNIIEKLDEENLSFLKAVKLGIFTVPGDGNLNMKELSKVIHESNYKGWLVVEAEQDPSKANPYEYAKKGFEFLTKELKF
;
A
#
# COMPACT_ATOMS: atom_id res chain seq x y z
N SER A 1 7.76 15.98 15.22
CA SER A 1 9.21 15.66 15.30
C SER A 1 9.42 14.16 15.14
N PHE A 2 10.62 13.71 14.76
CA PHE A 2 10.93 12.28 14.67
C PHE A 2 10.77 11.56 16.03
N GLN A 3 11.10 12.21 17.12
CA GLN A 3 10.93 11.63 18.46
C GLN A 3 9.47 11.37 18.81
N GLU A 4 8.56 12.21 18.38
CA GLU A 4 7.13 12.02 18.56
C GLU A 4 6.62 10.84 17.71
N VAL A 5 7.06 10.74 16.44
CA VAL A 5 6.75 9.60 15.56
C VAL A 5 7.25 8.30 16.18
N LYS A 6 8.50 8.30 16.68
CA LYS A 6 9.10 7.13 17.34
C LYS A 6 8.33 6.71 18.59
N SER A 7 7.94 7.66 19.44
CA SER A 7 7.14 7.37 20.63
C SER A 7 5.78 6.76 20.28
N ASN A 8 5.07 7.34 19.32
CA ASN A 8 3.79 6.83 18.86
C ASN A 8 3.93 5.45 18.22
N PHE A 9 5.01 5.22 17.47
CA PHE A 9 5.29 3.93 16.86
C PHE A 9 5.56 2.83 17.91
N ILE A 10 6.33 3.14 18.97
CA ILE A 10 6.56 2.22 20.08
C ILE A 10 5.24 1.86 20.77
N ASN A 11 4.39 2.85 21.08
CA ASN A 11 3.05 2.58 21.63
C ASN A 11 2.22 1.64 20.73
N GLN A 12 2.35 1.79 19.42
CA GLN A 12 1.68 0.89 18.47
C GLN A 12 2.28 -0.52 18.50
N LEU A 13 3.61 -0.63 18.63
CA LEU A 13 4.27 -1.94 18.76
C LEU A 13 3.88 -2.65 20.07
N ASP A 14 3.78 -1.92 21.18
CA ASP A 14 3.28 -2.47 22.46
C ASP A 14 1.88 -3.06 22.30
N PHE A 15 0.98 -2.31 21.63
CA PHE A 15 -0.36 -2.78 21.33
C PHE A 15 -0.37 -4.02 20.42
N LEU A 16 0.39 -3.99 19.33
CA LEU A 16 0.45 -5.08 18.36
C LEU A 16 1.09 -6.35 18.95
N SER A 17 2.10 -6.22 19.81
CA SER A 17 2.75 -7.35 20.46
C SER A 17 1.82 -8.09 21.40
N PHE A 18 0.86 -7.40 22.04
CA PHE A 18 -0.17 -8.03 22.85
C PHE A 18 -1.05 -9.00 22.04
N PHE A 19 -1.23 -8.74 20.75
CA PHE A 19 -1.98 -9.60 19.83
C PHE A 19 -1.09 -10.55 19.01
N GLU A 20 0.18 -10.67 19.37
CA GLU A 20 1.15 -11.53 18.69
C GLU A 20 1.27 -11.21 17.18
N ALA A 21 1.13 -9.92 16.82
CA ALA A 21 1.22 -9.48 15.42
C ALA A 21 2.65 -9.65 14.91
N GLU A 22 2.79 -10.14 13.68
CA GLU A 22 4.10 -10.35 13.04
C GLU A 22 4.55 -9.16 12.20
N ILE A 23 3.62 -8.26 11.84
CA ILE A 23 3.86 -7.16 10.91
C ILE A 23 3.20 -5.89 11.43
N VAL A 24 3.91 -4.77 11.30
CA VAL A 24 3.38 -3.41 11.43
C VAL A 24 3.45 -2.69 10.09
N GLY A 25 2.31 -2.23 9.61
CA GLY A 25 2.21 -1.38 8.41
C GLY A 25 2.44 0.09 8.74
N GLY A 26 3.03 0.84 7.83
CA GLY A 26 3.19 2.28 7.96
C GLY A 26 3.40 2.97 6.63
N ALA A 27 2.94 4.22 6.53
CA ALA A 27 3.16 5.09 5.38
C ALA A 27 3.57 6.48 5.84
N GLU A 28 4.33 7.18 5.00
CA GLU A 28 4.62 8.61 5.21
C GLU A 28 3.45 9.45 4.70
N THR A 29 2.91 10.31 5.55
CA THR A 29 1.76 11.16 5.23
C THR A 29 2.03 12.67 5.34
N GLY A 30 3.17 13.08 5.89
CA GLY A 30 3.50 14.49 6.12
C GLY A 30 3.72 15.30 4.84
N ASN A 31 4.17 14.64 3.75
CA ASN A 31 4.37 15.27 2.44
C ASN A 31 3.34 14.80 1.40
N SER A 32 2.22 14.27 1.84
CA SER A 32 1.20 13.69 0.97
C SER A 32 0.07 14.67 0.67
N ILE A 33 -0.61 14.41 -0.46
CA ILE A 33 -1.82 15.13 -0.86
C ILE A 33 -3.06 14.23 -0.89
N HIS A 34 -2.90 12.92 -0.63
CA HIS A 34 -4.00 11.95 -0.74
C HIS A 34 -5.19 12.29 0.15
N GLY A 35 -4.96 12.84 1.35
CA GLY A 35 -5.99 13.27 2.28
C GLY A 35 -6.65 14.63 1.95
N ASN A 36 -6.20 15.34 0.90
CA ASN A 36 -6.74 16.65 0.54
C ASN A 36 -7.82 16.54 -0.55
N TYR A 37 -9.05 16.89 -0.18
CA TYR A 37 -10.18 16.79 -1.09
C TYR A 37 -10.12 17.73 -2.30
N ASN A 38 -9.37 18.84 -2.21
CA ASN A 38 -9.33 19.89 -3.21
C ASN A 38 -8.08 19.91 -4.08
N ILE A 39 -7.07 19.10 -3.75
CA ILE A 39 -5.82 19.02 -4.53
C ILE A 39 -5.91 17.82 -5.46
N SER A 40 -5.83 18.07 -6.77
CA SER A 40 -5.77 17.02 -7.78
C SER A 40 -4.56 16.10 -7.56
N LEU A 41 -4.75 14.80 -7.80
CA LEU A 41 -3.68 13.81 -7.68
C LEU A 41 -2.48 14.16 -8.58
N SER A 42 -2.72 14.73 -9.77
CA SER A 42 -1.70 15.21 -10.71
C SER A 42 -0.81 16.35 -10.17
N LYS A 43 -1.19 16.97 -9.04
CA LYS A 43 -0.42 18.05 -8.40
C LYS A 43 0.54 17.56 -7.31
N ARG A 44 0.67 16.24 -7.14
CA ARG A 44 1.69 15.67 -6.26
C ARG A 44 3.08 16.15 -6.69
N LYS A 45 3.89 16.52 -5.70
CA LYS A 45 5.27 16.94 -5.95
C LYS A 45 6.23 15.86 -5.45
N PRO A 46 7.30 15.57 -6.19
CA PRO A 46 8.37 14.72 -5.70
C PRO A 46 8.99 15.29 -4.42
N ALA A 47 9.40 14.41 -3.53
CA ALA A 47 10.11 14.82 -2.33
C ALA A 47 11.56 15.20 -2.65
N THR A 48 12.12 16.14 -1.88
CA THR A 48 13.54 16.53 -1.96
C THR A 48 14.44 15.45 -1.36
N ASP A 49 15.72 15.44 -1.71
CA ASP A 49 16.70 14.49 -1.15
C ASP A 49 16.80 14.57 0.38
N ASP A 50 16.65 15.76 0.96
CA ASP A 50 16.65 15.91 2.43
C ASP A 50 15.43 15.23 3.09
N ILE A 51 14.28 15.29 2.42
CA ILE A 51 13.07 14.58 2.88
C ILE A 51 13.27 13.07 2.74
N TRP A 52 13.84 12.61 1.62
CA TRP A 52 14.18 11.21 1.40
C TRP A 52 15.12 10.66 2.46
N LYS A 53 16.21 11.35 2.76
CA LYS A 53 17.15 10.96 3.84
C LYS A 53 16.48 10.85 5.20
N LYS A 54 15.57 11.77 5.52
CA LYS A 54 14.80 11.72 6.77
C LYS A 54 13.89 10.51 6.81
N LEU A 55 13.21 10.20 5.70
CA LEU A 55 12.33 9.03 5.61
C LEU A 55 13.13 7.73 5.76
N THR A 56 14.17 7.54 4.95
CA THR A 56 14.90 6.26 4.91
C THR A 56 15.67 6.00 6.21
N ASN A 57 16.29 7.03 6.79
CA ASN A 57 16.92 6.92 8.12
C ASN A 57 15.88 6.62 9.21
N GLY A 58 14.74 7.31 9.19
CA GLY A 58 13.66 7.07 10.15
C GLY A 58 13.09 5.65 10.03
N LEU A 59 12.84 5.16 8.83
CA LEU A 59 12.36 3.80 8.61
C LEU A 59 13.36 2.73 9.06
N ASN A 60 14.65 2.93 8.81
CA ASN A 60 15.70 2.02 9.29
C ASN A 60 15.73 1.96 10.82
N GLU A 61 15.61 3.11 11.51
CA GLU A 61 15.57 3.15 12.97
C GLU A 61 14.29 2.48 13.51
N LEU A 62 13.11 2.82 12.97
CA LEU A 62 11.84 2.25 13.41
C LEU A 62 11.77 0.73 13.12
N GLY A 63 12.21 0.30 11.94
CA GLY A 63 12.22 -1.13 11.58
C GLY A 63 13.21 -1.92 12.44
N LYS A 64 14.35 -1.32 12.82
CA LYS A 64 15.30 -1.93 13.76
C LYS A 64 14.68 -2.14 15.14
N ILE A 65 13.95 -1.15 15.66
CA ILE A 65 13.23 -1.26 16.93
C ILE A 65 12.16 -2.35 16.82
N ALA A 66 11.31 -2.29 15.81
CA ALA A 66 10.22 -3.26 15.61
C ALA A 66 10.74 -4.70 15.56
N LEU A 67 11.80 -4.96 14.80
CA LEU A 67 12.31 -6.31 14.64
C LEU A 67 13.09 -6.80 15.86
N ASN A 68 14.01 -5.97 16.40
CA ASN A 68 14.93 -6.44 17.43
C ASN A 68 14.31 -6.46 18.84
N GLU A 69 13.37 -5.57 19.14
CA GLU A 69 12.77 -5.43 20.46
C GLU A 69 11.41 -6.16 20.56
N TYR A 70 10.68 -6.26 19.43
CA TYR A 70 9.32 -6.82 19.42
C TYR A 70 9.18 -8.07 18.52
N GLY A 71 10.15 -8.39 17.67
CA GLY A 71 10.03 -9.47 16.69
C GLY A 71 9.06 -9.14 15.53
N ILE A 72 8.63 -7.89 15.40
CA ILE A 72 7.64 -7.43 14.42
C ILE A 72 8.36 -6.82 13.21
N LYS A 73 7.95 -7.21 11.99
CA LYS A 73 8.51 -6.66 10.74
C LYS A 73 7.83 -5.36 10.37
N LEU A 74 8.61 -4.32 10.01
CA LEU A 74 8.07 -3.08 9.43
C LEU A 74 7.80 -3.28 7.93
N SER A 75 6.58 -3.00 7.51
CA SER A 75 6.11 -3.08 6.12
C SER A 75 5.67 -1.69 5.66
N TYR A 76 6.45 -1.06 4.77
CA TYR A 76 6.14 0.27 4.26
C TYR A 76 5.07 0.20 3.18
N HIS A 77 3.96 0.91 3.38
CA HIS A 77 2.88 1.00 2.41
C HIS A 77 3.13 2.16 1.43
N HIS A 78 3.48 1.84 0.18
CA HIS A 78 3.46 2.82 -0.89
C HIS A 78 2.02 3.18 -1.24
N HIS A 79 1.75 4.45 -1.59
CA HIS A 79 0.38 4.89 -1.74
C HIS A 79 0.30 6.08 -2.70
N ALA A 80 -0.68 6.07 -3.60
CA ALA A 80 -0.93 7.18 -4.52
C ALA A 80 -1.15 8.50 -3.78
N GLY A 81 -0.54 9.58 -4.27
CA GLY A 81 -0.59 10.89 -3.64
C GLY A 81 0.32 11.08 -2.43
N THR A 82 1.19 10.10 -2.10
CA THR A 82 2.24 10.21 -1.09
C THR A 82 3.60 10.41 -1.73
N MET A 83 4.67 10.50 -0.93
CA MET A 83 6.01 10.65 -1.50
C MET A 83 6.56 9.37 -2.15
N VAL A 84 5.95 8.21 -1.88
CA VAL A 84 6.33 6.93 -2.49
C VAL A 84 5.08 6.33 -3.15
N GLU A 85 4.90 6.57 -4.45
CA GLU A 85 3.76 6.04 -5.20
C GLU A 85 4.17 5.25 -6.45
N SER A 86 5.29 5.61 -7.08
CA SER A 86 5.76 4.98 -8.32
C SER A 86 6.81 3.90 -8.07
N MET A 87 7.02 3.02 -9.06
CA MET A 87 8.09 2.00 -8.98
C MET A 87 9.48 2.62 -8.82
N VAL A 88 9.76 3.77 -9.44
CA VAL A 88 11.05 4.47 -9.28
C VAL A 88 11.26 4.90 -7.84
N GLU A 89 10.20 5.37 -7.18
CA GLU A 89 10.27 5.78 -5.78
C GLU A 89 10.35 4.58 -4.84
N VAL A 90 9.66 3.48 -5.15
CA VAL A 90 9.81 2.21 -4.41
C VAL A 90 11.22 1.65 -4.57
N ASP A 91 11.80 1.69 -5.77
CA ASP A 91 13.20 1.31 -5.99
C ASP A 91 14.14 2.12 -5.09
N ARG A 92 13.97 3.44 -5.08
CA ARG A 92 14.76 4.32 -4.23
C ARG A 92 14.60 3.98 -2.74
N LEU A 93 13.36 3.82 -2.28
CA LEU A 93 13.07 3.44 -0.89
C LEU A 93 13.80 2.16 -0.50
N LEU A 94 13.64 1.10 -1.31
CA LEU A 94 14.21 -0.21 -1.02
C LEU A 94 15.74 -0.24 -1.13
N ASN A 95 16.34 0.58 -2.00
CA ASN A 95 17.79 0.72 -2.13
C ASN A 95 18.42 1.56 -1.03
N GLU A 96 17.70 2.56 -0.49
CA GLU A 96 18.19 3.44 0.57
C GLU A 96 17.81 2.95 1.99
N THR A 97 17.13 1.79 2.10
CA THR A 97 16.79 1.16 3.39
C THR A 97 17.38 -0.24 3.53
N ASP A 98 17.64 -0.63 4.79
CA ASP A 98 18.17 -1.96 5.11
C ASP A 98 17.06 -3.03 4.91
N GLU A 99 17.36 -4.03 4.09
CA GLU A 99 16.44 -5.12 3.77
C GLU A 99 16.02 -5.96 4.98
N LYS A 100 16.86 -5.96 6.01
CA LYS A 100 16.55 -6.65 7.26
C LYS A 100 15.42 -5.96 8.03
N TYR A 101 15.32 -4.63 7.93
CA TYR A 101 14.46 -3.83 8.78
C TYR A 101 13.25 -3.24 8.09
N VAL A 102 13.32 -3.00 6.77
CA VAL A 102 12.26 -2.35 6.00
C VAL A 102 11.81 -3.25 4.87
N ASN A 103 10.56 -3.65 4.89
CA ASN A 103 9.91 -4.44 3.85
C ASN A 103 8.83 -3.60 3.16
N LEU A 104 8.32 -4.10 2.04
CA LEU A 104 7.24 -3.47 1.30
C LEU A 104 5.89 -4.07 1.69
N ASN A 105 4.91 -3.22 1.96
CA ASN A 105 3.51 -3.54 1.83
C ASN A 105 3.12 -3.21 0.39
N TYR A 106 3.02 -4.26 -0.43
CA TYR A 106 2.67 -4.14 -1.83
C TYR A 106 1.15 -3.94 -1.98
N ASP A 107 0.74 -2.95 -2.77
CA ASP A 107 -0.66 -2.68 -3.10
C ASP A 107 -0.84 -2.55 -4.63
N CYS A 108 -1.58 -3.49 -5.23
CA CYS A 108 -1.76 -3.51 -6.67
C CYS A 108 -2.61 -2.34 -7.19
N GLY A 109 -3.57 -1.87 -6.42
CA GLY A 109 -4.45 -0.77 -6.82
C GLY A 109 -3.72 0.57 -6.84
N HIS A 110 -2.90 0.85 -5.83
CA HIS A 110 -2.14 2.11 -5.80
C HIS A 110 -1.10 2.19 -6.91
N PHE A 111 -0.43 1.11 -7.27
CA PHE A 111 0.44 1.10 -8.46
C PHE A 111 -0.35 1.38 -9.73
N TYR A 112 -1.52 0.74 -9.88
CA TYR A 112 -2.29 0.84 -11.11
C TYR A 112 -2.82 2.24 -11.38
N ILE A 113 -3.37 2.93 -10.37
CA ILE A 113 -3.94 4.28 -10.56
C ILE A 113 -2.91 5.37 -10.84
N VAL A 114 -1.62 5.10 -10.57
CA VAL A 114 -0.51 6.00 -10.94
C VAL A 114 0.21 5.53 -12.22
N GLY A 115 -0.45 4.68 -13.02
CA GLY A 115 0.02 4.25 -14.34
C GLY A 115 1.14 3.22 -14.31
N GLN A 116 1.36 2.53 -13.19
CA GLN A 116 2.35 1.45 -13.11
C GLN A 116 1.69 0.10 -13.38
N ASP A 117 2.45 -0.86 -13.92
CA ASP A 117 1.99 -2.24 -14.10
C ASP A 117 2.12 -3.03 -12.77
N PRO A 118 1.00 -3.42 -12.12
CA PRO A 118 1.05 -4.13 -10.86
C PRO A 118 1.70 -5.51 -10.99
N VAL A 119 1.52 -6.19 -12.14
CA VAL A 119 2.13 -7.52 -12.37
C VAL A 119 3.64 -7.40 -12.48
N HIS A 120 4.13 -6.39 -13.19
CA HIS A 120 5.56 -6.11 -13.24
C HIS A 120 6.12 -5.75 -11.86
N ALA A 121 5.39 -4.93 -11.11
CA ALA A 121 5.79 -4.51 -9.77
C ALA A 121 5.88 -5.69 -8.80
N ILE A 122 4.88 -6.59 -8.74
CA ILE A 122 4.95 -7.74 -7.83
C ILE A 122 6.07 -8.70 -8.21
N LYS A 123 6.32 -8.96 -9.50
CA LYS A 123 7.45 -9.76 -9.95
C LYS A 123 8.79 -9.21 -9.46
N LYS A 124 8.93 -7.88 -9.47
CA LYS A 124 10.15 -7.21 -9.05
C LYS A 124 10.34 -7.20 -7.54
N TYR A 125 9.26 -6.98 -6.77
CA TYR A 125 9.36 -6.67 -5.36
C TYR A 125 8.96 -7.81 -4.41
N ILE A 126 8.48 -8.95 -4.92
CA ILE A 126 7.94 -10.03 -4.08
C ILE A 126 8.92 -10.51 -2.99
N SER A 127 10.23 -10.53 -3.28
CA SER A 127 11.27 -10.92 -2.32
C SER A 127 11.45 -9.94 -1.15
N ARG A 128 11.04 -8.69 -1.33
CA ARG A 128 11.09 -7.62 -0.32
C ARG A 128 9.69 -7.30 0.24
N THR A 129 8.67 -8.06 -0.16
CA THR A 129 7.27 -7.85 0.24
C THR A 129 6.96 -8.72 1.46
N SER A 130 6.48 -8.10 2.54
CA SER A 130 6.03 -8.80 3.75
C SER A 130 4.52 -8.74 3.97
N HIS A 131 3.82 -7.87 3.24
CA HIS A 131 2.38 -7.70 3.31
C HIS A 131 1.82 -7.34 1.93
N ILE A 132 0.62 -7.82 1.59
CA ILE A 132 0.00 -7.57 0.29
C ILE A 132 -1.43 -7.08 0.50
N HIS A 133 -1.75 -5.93 -0.11
CA HIS A 133 -3.11 -5.48 -0.32
C HIS A 133 -3.58 -5.84 -1.72
N PHE A 134 -4.68 -6.59 -1.77
CA PHE A 134 -5.41 -6.84 -2.99
C PHE A 134 -6.53 -5.81 -3.13
N LYS A 135 -6.34 -4.88 -4.05
CA LYS A 135 -7.23 -3.76 -4.31
C LYS A 135 -7.47 -3.67 -5.81
N ASP A 136 -8.71 -3.90 -6.24
CA ASP A 136 -9.05 -3.79 -7.66
C ASP A 136 -9.43 -2.37 -8.05
N VAL A 137 -9.40 -2.05 -9.32
CA VAL A 137 -9.57 -0.69 -9.83
C VAL A 137 -10.50 -0.67 -11.02
N ARG A 138 -11.34 0.37 -11.12
CA ARG A 138 -12.26 0.57 -12.24
C ARG A 138 -11.70 1.60 -13.23
N ASN A 139 -11.40 1.16 -14.46
CA ASN A 139 -10.80 1.98 -15.53
C ASN A 139 -11.64 3.20 -15.90
N ASN A 140 -12.96 3.07 -15.94
CA ASN A 140 -13.86 4.19 -16.25
C ASN A 140 -13.79 5.33 -15.21
N ILE A 141 -13.26 5.08 -14.03
CA ILE A 141 -13.02 6.11 -13.01
C ILE A 141 -11.60 6.67 -13.11
N ILE A 142 -10.63 5.89 -13.59
CA ILE A 142 -9.30 6.41 -13.95
C ILE A 142 -9.43 7.46 -15.07
N GLU A 143 -10.21 7.17 -16.10
CA GLU A 143 -10.49 8.13 -17.19
C GLU A 143 -11.01 9.47 -16.62
N LYS A 144 -11.97 9.41 -15.71
CA LYS A 144 -12.48 10.61 -15.02
C LYS A 144 -11.46 11.29 -14.11
N LEU A 145 -10.62 10.51 -13.43
CA LEU A 145 -9.55 11.04 -12.57
C LEU A 145 -8.64 11.98 -13.38
N ASP A 146 -8.27 11.55 -14.59
CA ASP A 146 -7.38 12.30 -15.48
C ASP A 146 -8.10 13.48 -16.16
N GLU A 147 -9.25 13.24 -16.79
CA GLU A 147 -10.02 14.24 -17.54
C GLU A 147 -10.50 15.40 -16.65
N GLU A 148 -11.00 15.09 -15.47
CA GLU A 148 -11.56 16.06 -14.52
C GLU A 148 -10.53 16.56 -13.49
N ASN A 149 -9.27 16.12 -13.58
CA ASN A 149 -8.21 16.46 -12.61
C ASN A 149 -8.65 16.26 -11.15
N LEU A 150 -9.20 15.10 -10.86
CA LEU A 150 -9.76 14.81 -9.54
C LEU A 150 -8.67 14.71 -8.45
N SER A 151 -9.07 14.99 -7.21
CA SER A 151 -8.28 14.60 -6.05
C SER A 151 -8.44 13.11 -5.78
N PHE A 152 -7.48 12.52 -5.07
CA PHE A 152 -7.55 11.12 -4.64
C PHE A 152 -8.89 10.80 -3.96
N LEU A 153 -9.29 11.59 -2.97
CA LEU A 153 -10.54 11.36 -2.23
C LEU A 153 -11.80 11.50 -3.09
N LYS A 154 -11.81 12.37 -4.10
CA LYS A 154 -12.92 12.44 -5.06
C LYS A 154 -13.01 11.17 -5.89
N ALA A 155 -11.88 10.67 -6.39
CA ALA A 155 -11.83 9.42 -7.15
C ALA A 155 -12.28 8.22 -6.28
N VAL A 156 -11.86 8.15 -5.02
CA VAL A 156 -12.32 7.14 -4.05
C VAL A 156 -13.84 7.20 -3.88
N LYS A 157 -14.42 8.38 -3.67
CA LYS A 157 -15.88 8.56 -3.56
C LYS A 157 -16.65 8.24 -4.85
N LEU A 158 -16.01 8.35 -6.00
CA LEU A 158 -16.60 7.91 -7.27
C LEU A 158 -16.48 6.39 -7.46
N GLY A 159 -15.68 5.71 -6.66
CA GLY A 159 -15.50 4.26 -6.65
C GLY A 159 -14.36 3.79 -7.55
N ILE A 160 -13.25 4.53 -7.60
CA ILE A 160 -12.05 4.12 -8.34
C ILE A 160 -11.53 2.76 -7.87
N PHE A 161 -11.58 2.52 -6.55
CA PHE A 161 -11.22 1.23 -5.96
C PHE A 161 -12.43 0.35 -5.72
N THR A 162 -12.16 -0.96 -5.74
CA THR A 162 -13.13 -1.99 -5.42
C THR A 162 -12.42 -3.25 -4.94
N VAL A 163 -13.19 -4.26 -4.53
CA VAL A 163 -12.65 -5.55 -4.09
C VAL A 163 -12.15 -6.37 -5.28
N PRO A 164 -11.19 -7.30 -5.08
CA PRO A 164 -10.67 -8.17 -6.12
C PRO A 164 -11.79 -8.88 -6.90
N GLY A 165 -11.66 -8.86 -8.23
CA GLY A 165 -12.62 -9.47 -9.16
C GLY A 165 -13.82 -8.60 -9.53
N ASP A 166 -13.89 -7.36 -9.01
CA ASP A 166 -14.96 -6.41 -9.33
C ASP A 166 -14.46 -5.20 -10.15
N GLY A 167 -13.20 -5.21 -10.55
CA GLY A 167 -12.54 -4.17 -11.33
C GLY A 167 -11.89 -4.71 -12.61
N ASN A 168 -10.80 -4.08 -12.99
CA ASN A 168 -10.15 -4.32 -14.28
C ASN A 168 -8.70 -4.84 -14.17
N LEU A 169 -8.16 -5.06 -12.95
CA LEU A 169 -6.82 -5.60 -12.80
C LEU A 169 -6.74 -7.07 -13.19
N ASN A 170 -5.60 -7.48 -13.73
CA ASN A 170 -5.35 -8.89 -14.02
C ASN A 170 -4.99 -9.67 -12.74
N MET A 171 -6.00 -9.88 -11.88
CA MET A 171 -5.87 -10.58 -10.60
C MET A 171 -5.35 -12.01 -10.74
N LYS A 172 -5.62 -12.68 -11.87
CA LYS A 172 -5.12 -14.04 -12.11
C LYS A 172 -3.62 -14.07 -12.31
N GLU A 173 -3.06 -13.10 -13.05
CA GLU A 173 -1.61 -13.03 -13.23
C GLU A 173 -0.89 -12.60 -11.96
N LEU A 174 -1.48 -11.68 -11.17
CA LEU A 174 -0.98 -11.33 -9.84
C LEU A 174 -0.93 -12.56 -8.92
N SER A 175 -2.04 -13.30 -8.84
CA SER A 175 -2.15 -14.53 -8.06
C SER A 175 -1.10 -15.57 -8.47
N LYS A 176 -0.90 -15.77 -9.78
CA LYS A 176 0.11 -16.70 -10.30
C LYS A 176 1.50 -16.36 -9.79
N VAL A 177 1.92 -15.09 -9.86
CA VAL A 177 3.23 -14.66 -9.36
C VAL A 177 3.39 -14.97 -7.88
N ILE A 178 2.35 -14.74 -7.07
CA ILE A 178 2.39 -14.99 -5.64
C ILE A 178 2.48 -16.49 -5.34
N HIS A 179 1.68 -17.32 -6.01
CA HIS A 179 1.74 -18.79 -5.86
C HIS A 179 3.08 -19.39 -6.28
N GLU A 180 3.71 -18.84 -7.32
CA GLU A 180 5.03 -19.27 -7.80
C GLU A 180 6.17 -18.78 -6.91
N SER A 181 5.89 -17.85 -5.98
CA SER A 181 6.88 -17.30 -5.05
C SER A 181 6.90 -18.09 -3.72
N ASN A 182 7.86 -17.75 -2.86
CA ASN A 182 7.91 -18.25 -1.48
C ASN A 182 7.17 -17.35 -0.47
N TYR A 183 6.29 -16.46 -0.94
CA TYR A 183 5.55 -15.55 -0.08
C TYR A 183 4.66 -16.30 0.91
N LYS A 184 4.73 -15.94 2.21
CA LYS A 184 3.98 -16.55 3.31
C LYS A 184 3.21 -15.53 4.16
N GLY A 185 3.17 -14.27 3.71
CA GLY A 185 2.50 -13.20 4.44
C GLY A 185 0.99 -13.15 4.22
N TRP A 186 0.37 -12.12 4.76
CA TRP A 186 -1.05 -11.87 4.63
C TRP A 186 -1.41 -11.33 3.24
N LEU A 187 -2.57 -11.76 2.74
CA LEU A 187 -3.26 -11.17 1.61
C LEU A 187 -4.51 -10.47 2.15
N VAL A 188 -4.49 -9.16 2.15
CA VAL A 188 -5.59 -8.35 2.68
C VAL A 188 -6.45 -7.84 1.53
N VAL A 189 -7.74 -8.16 1.55
CA VAL A 189 -8.72 -7.51 0.69
C VAL A 189 -8.93 -6.11 1.21
N GLU A 190 -8.46 -5.13 0.48
CA GLU A 190 -8.65 -3.73 0.80
C GLU A 190 -9.38 -3.03 -0.36
N ALA A 191 -10.45 -2.33 -0.03
CA ALA A 191 -11.17 -1.51 -0.99
C ALA A 191 -11.57 -0.20 -0.30
N GLU A 192 -10.90 0.87 -0.68
CA GLU A 192 -11.28 2.21 -0.23
C GLU A 192 -12.55 2.63 -0.98
N GLN A 193 -13.70 2.41 -0.36
CA GLN A 193 -15.01 2.65 -0.96
C GLN A 193 -15.91 3.50 -0.06
N ASP A 194 -16.83 4.24 -0.68
CA ASP A 194 -17.90 4.93 0.02
C ASP A 194 -18.95 3.90 0.50
N PRO A 195 -19.13 3.71 1.81
CA PRO A 195 -20.04 2.70 2.34
C PRO A 195 -21.52 2.97 1.99
N SER A 196 -21.85 4.19 1.56
CA SER A 196 -23.19 4.51 1.06
C SER A 196 -23.47 3.93 -0.33
N LYS A 197 -22.42 3.57 -1.08
CA LYS A 197 -22.49 3.00 -2.45
C LYS A 197 -22.10 1.53 -2.49
N ALA A 198 -21.21 1.12 -1.61
CA ALA A 198 -20.68 -0.24 -1.54
C ALA A 198 -20.87 -0.77 -0.12
N ASN A 199 -21.85 -1.64 0.08
CA ASN A 199 -22.09 -2.26 1.38
C ASN A 199 -20.84 -3.01 1.85
N PRO A 200 -20.21 -2.66 2.98
CA PRO A 200 -18.94 -3.24 3.40
C PRO A 200 -18.97 -4.77 3.55
N TYR A 201 -20.06 -5.32 4.09
CA TYR A 201 -20.20 -6.76 4.26
C TYR A 201 -20.28 -7.51 2.92
N GLU A 202 -21.13 -7.02 2.00
CA GLU A 202 -21.32 -7.64 0.69
C GLU A 202 -20.03 -7.60 -0.14
N TYR A 203 -19.33 -6.46 -0.11
CA TYR A 203 -18.07 -6.31 -0.83
C TYR A 203 -16.93 -7.11 -0.20
N ALA A 204 -16.80 -7.14 1.11
CA ALA A 204 -15.81 -7.99 1.79
C ALA A 204 -16.04 -9.47 1.46
N LYS A 205 -17.29 -9.94 1.51
CA LYS A 205 -17.66 -11.30 1.13
C LYS A 205 -17.31 -11.59 -0.34
N LYS A 206 -17.64 -10.68 -1.26
CA LYS A 206 -17.33 -10.82 -2.68
C LYS A 206 -15.82 -10.97 -2.93
N GLY A 207 -15.01 -10.09 -2.33
CA GLY A 207 -13.56 -10.15 -2.45
C GLY A 207 -12.96 -11.44 -1.85
N PHE A 208 -13.42 -11.83 -0.66
CA PHE A 208 -13.00 -13.09 -0.04
C PHE A 208 -13.36 -14.33 -0.89
N GLU A 209 -14.57 -14.38 -1.41
CA GLU A 209 -15.00 -15.49 -2.28
C GLU A 209 -14.21 -15.55 -3.57
N PHE A 210 -13.87 -14.40 -4.16
CA PHE A 210 -13.03 -14.35 -5.35
C PHE A 210 -11.61 -14.86 -5.06
N LEU A 211 -10.98 -14.42 -3.97
CA LEU A 211 -9.64 -14.90 -3.59
C LEU A 211 -9.64 -16.41 -3.34
N THR A 212 -10.60 -16.92 -2.58
CA THR A 212 -10.61 -18.34 -2.18
C THR A 212 -11.10 -19.28 -3.28
N LYS A 213 -12.14 -18.90 -4.04
CA LYS A 213 -12.76 -19.79 -5.06
C LYS A 213 -12.11 -19.67 -6.42
N GLU A 214 -11.77 -18.45 -6.87
CA GLU A 214 -11.24 -18.20 -8.21
C GLU A 214 -9.71 -18.21 -8.24
N LEU A 215 -9.05 -17.56 -7.26
CA LEU A 215 -7.60 -17.46 -7.20
C LEU A 215 -6.94 -18.55 -6.35
N LYS A 216 -7.71 -19.32 -5.58
CA LYS A 216 -7.25 -20.49 -4.79
C LYS A 216 -6.24 -20.15 -3.67
N PHE A 217 -6.39 -18.98 -3.04
CA PHE A 217 -5.69 -18.64 -1.80
C PHE A 217 -6.36 -19.24 -0.58
#